data_92054f045b46052d88fc8ebc2a1917bf
#
_entry.id   92054f045b46052d88fc8ebc2a1917bf
#
_cell.length_a   1.000
_cell.length_b   1.000
_cell.length_c   1.000
_cell.angle_alpha   90.00
_cell.angle_beta   90.00
_cell.angle_gamma   90.00
#
_symmetry.space_group_name_H-M   'P 1'
#
loop_
_entity.id
_entity.type
_entity.pdbx_description
1 polymer ?
#
loop_
_entity_poly.entity_id
_entity_poly.type
_entity_poly.pdbx_seq_one_letter_code
_entity_poly.pdbx_strand_id
1 'polypeptide(L)'
;MRHRRLGFAFLVLLSCGALLWLMARTLFVVGPDPIGLAMLVLFGLTLPWTTIGFWHAVIGFSLMCFARDPEQLVAPHLRSITGGEPITSDTALLVCIRNEDTQRLRRNLAWMLEGLAAAGELRWFHLYLLSDTSEADIAQQETQTAAALSAQFGAALRITYRRREQSTGFKAGNIRDFCERWGDRHPFAIVLDADSVMSPEAMRRLVRIMQACPRIGILQTLVTGLPSASPFARIFQFGMRLGMRSYPGCRQLAGRLRAVLGA
;
A
#
# COMPACT_ATOMS: atom_id res chain seq x y z
N MET A 1 6.65 -18.48 15.80
CA MET A 1 7.10 -17.56 14.72
C MET A 1 8.51 -17.87 14.20
N ARG A 2 9.48 -18.17 15.07
CA ARG A 2 10.88 -18.45 14.69
C ARG A 2 10.98 -19.66 13.73
N HIS A 3 10.29 -20.73 13.99
CA HIS A 3 10.28 -21.94 13.15
C HIS A 3 9.74 -21.72 11.73
N ARG A 4 8.70 -20.88 11.56
CA ARG A 4 8.16 -20.56 10.23
C ARG A 4 9.14 -19.76 9.38
N ARG A 5 9.87 -18.81 9.99
CA ARG A 5 10.93 -18.05 9.31
C ARG A 5 12.10 -18.94 8.90
N LEU A 6 12.51 -19.83 9.79
CA LEU A 6 13.58 -20.79 9.51
C LEU A 6 13.18 -21.76 8.39
N GLY A 7 11.94 -22.28 8.41
CA GLY A 7 11.43 -23.13 7.36
C GLY A 7 11.37 -22.42 5.99
N PHE A 8 10.91 -21.17 5.95
CA PHE A 8 10.89 -20.38 4.72
C PHE A 8 12.31 -20.10 4.20
N ALA A 9 13.21 -19.68 5.08
CA ALA A 9 14.62 -19.45 4.72
C ALA A 9 15.29 -20.73 4.20
N PHE A 10 15.02 -21.87 4.83
CA PHE A 10 15.51 -23.16 4.38
C PHE A 10 15.02 -23.52 2.98
N LEU A 11 13.71 -23.34 2.69
CA LEU A 11 13.15 -23.58 1.35
C LEU A 11 13.81 -22.69 0.28
N VAL A 12 14.00 -21.41 0.59
CA VAL A 12 14.67 -20.48 -0.33
C VAL A 12 16.11 -20.89 -0.58
N LEU A 13 16.89 -21.16 0.48
CA LEU A 13 18.29 -21.54 0.36
C LEU A 13 18.47 -22.87 -0.37
N LEU A 14 17.62 -23.86 -0.08
CA LEU A 14 17.63 -25.14 -0.77
C LEU A 14 17.35 -24.98 -2.26
N SER A 15 16.35 -24.17 -2.61
CA SER A 15 16.01 -23.90 -4.02
C SER A 15 17.12 -23.14 -4.73
N CYS A 16 17.71 -22.12 -4.09
CA CYS A 16 18.87 -21.41 -4.65
C CYS A 16 20.05 -22.36 -4.89
N GLY A 17 20.39 -23.19 -3.91
CA GLY A 17 21.47 -24.15 -4.02
C GLY A 17 21.24 -25.17 -5.15
N ALA A 18 20.03 -25.73 -5.24
CA ALA A 18 19.67 -26.66 -6.29
C ALA A 18 19.75 -26.04 -7.70
N LEU A 19 19.23 -24.83 -7.86
CA LEU A 19 19.27 -24.14 -9.15
C LEU A 19 20.66 -23.69 -9.53
N LEU A 20 21.50 -23.24 -8.60
CA LEU A 20 22.90 -22.92 -8.84
C LEU A 20 23.67 -24.15 -9.24
N TRP A 21 23.46 -25.29 -8.57
CA TRP A 21 24.08 -26.54 -8.91
C TRP A 21 23.72 -27.02 -10.32
N LEU A 22 22.43 -26.96 -10.68
CA LEU A 22 21.94 -27.29 -12.03
C LEU A 22 22.56 -26.38 -13.08
N MET A 23 22.61 -25.07 -12.82
CA MET A 23 23.22 -24.09 -13.74
C MET A 23 24.73 -24.37 -13.94
N ALA A 24 25.45 -24.61 -12.84
CA ALA A 24 26.86 -24.93 -12.90
C ALA A 24 27.12 -26.22 -13.72
N ARG A 25 26.29 -27.26 -13.53
CA ARG A 25 26.36 -28.47 -14.32
C ARG A 25 26.10 -28.26 -15.81
N THR A 26 25.23 -27.31 -16.14
CA THR A 26 24.91 -26.97 -17.53
C THR A 26 26.05 -26.15 -18.17
N LEU A 27 26.58 -25.18 -17.45
CA LEU A 27 27.63 -24.29 -17.98
C LEU A 27 29.01 -24.99 -18.13
N PHE A 28 29.36 -25.86 -17.19
CA PHE A 28 30.71 -26.45 -17.12
C PHE A 28 30.78 -27.87 -17.64
N VAL A 29 29.98 -28.21 -18.64
CA VAL A 29 30.04 -29.56 -19.28
C VAL A 29 31.38 -29.85 -19.91
N VAL A 30 32.01 -28.85 -20.52
CA VAL A 30 33.32 -28.97 -21.20
C VAL A 30 34.49 -28.53 -20.28
N GLY A 31 34.18 -27.94 -19.14
CA GLY A 31 35.16 -27.42 -18.18
C GLY A 31 34.85 -25.96 -17.78
N PRO A 32 35.47 -25.47 -16.71
CA PRO A 32 35.25 -24.12 -16.24
C PRO A 32 35.88 -23.10 -17.19
N ASP A 33 35.09 -22.07 -17.57
CA ASP A 33 35.57 -20.93 -18.35
C ASP A 33 35.14 -19.62 -17.67
N PRO A 34 35.84 -18.48 -17.93
CA PRO A 34 35.53 -17.19 -17.27
C PRO A 34 34.14 -16.65 -17.56
N ILE A 35 33.59 -16.90 -18.75
CA ILE A 35 32.29 -16.44 -19.16
C ILE A 35 31.23 -17.24 -18.41
N GLY A 36 31.34 -18.55 -18.38
CA GLY A 36 30.44 -19.42 -17.61
C GLY A 36 30.44 -19.08 -16.12
N LEU A 37 31.62 -18.74 -15.56
CA LEU A 37 31.72 -18.31 -14.17
C LEU A 37 31.00 -16.98 -13.96
N ALA A 38 31.16 -15.99 -14.83
CA ALA A 38 30.48 -14.73 -14.76
C ALA A 38 28.92 -14.90 -14.85
N MET A 39 28.46 -15.77 -15.76
CA MET A 39 27.04 -16.12 -15.88
C MET A 39 26.52 -16.78 -14.61
N LEU A 40 27.23 -17.69 -14.01
CA LEU A 40 26.83 -18.37 -12.77
C LEU A 40 26.71 -17.36 -11.61
N VAL A 41 27.66 -16.43 -11.49
CA VAL A 41 27.64 -15.38 -10.48
C VAL A 41 26.41 -14.46 -10.66
N LEU A 42 26.20 -13.96 -11.89
CA LEU A 42 25.03 -13.10 -12.19
C LEU A 42 23.71 -13.83 -11.94
N PHE A 43 23.61 -15.09 -12.34
CA PHE A 43 22.46 -15.92 -12.04
C PHE A 43 22.24 -16.06 -10.53
N GLY A 44 23.29 -16.34 -9.77
CA GLY A 44 23.24 -16.45 -8.32
C GLY A 44 22.77 -15.17 -7.62
N LEU A 45 23.14 -14.00 -8.13
CA LEU A 45 22.67 -12.72 -7.60
C LEU A 45 21.16 -12.48 -7.81
N THR A 46 20.58 -13.03 -8.87
CA THR A 46 19.14 -12.87 -9.16
C THR A 46 18.26 -13.93 -8.47
N LEU A 47 18.81 -15.10 -8.15
CA LEU A 47 18.08 -16.24 -7.60
C LEU A 47 17.32 -15.95 -6.30
N PRO A 48 17.88 -15.26 -5.29
CA PRO A 48 17.16 -15.01 -4.05
C PRO A 48 15.86 -14.27 -4.28
N TRP A 49 15.85 -13.28 -5.16
CA TRP A 49 14.64 -12.54 -5.51
C TRP A 49 13.58 -13.44 -6.15
N THR A 50 13.98 -14.25 -7.12
CA THR A 50 13.08 -15.14 -7.86
C THR A 50 12.52 -16.24 -6.98
N THR A 51 13.36 -16.88 -6.16
CA THR A 51 12.95 -17.99 -5.28
C THR A 51 12.09 -17.52 -4.12
N ILE A 52 12.35 -16.33 -3.56
CA ILE A 52 11.48 -15.71 -2.57
C ILE A 52 10.08 -15.46 -3.17
N GLY A 53 10.03 -14.87 -4.38
CA GLY A 53 8.75 -14.63 -5.09
C GLY A 53 8.00 -15.94 -5.38
N PHE A 54 8.70 -16.96 -5.85
CA PHE A 54 8.13 -18.29 -6.11
C PHE A 54 7.50 -18.90 -4.84
N TRP A 55 8.24 -18.96 -3.73
CA TRP A 55 7.70 -19.53 -2.48
C TRP A 55 6.57 -18.71 -1.89
N HIS A 56 6.58 -17.38 -2.05
CA HIS A 56 5.43 -16.56 -1.69
C HIS A 56 4.20 -16.92 -2.52
N ALA A 57 4.35 -17.10 -3.82
CA ALA A 57 3.25 -17.49 -4.69
C ALA A 57 2.71 -18.88 -4.34
N VAL A 58 3.57 -19.88 -4.13
CA VAL A 58 3.19 -21.25 -3.77
C VAL A 58 2.44 -21.29 -2.43
N ILE A 59 2.97 -20.64 -1.40
CA ILE A 59 2.33 -20.61 -0.08
C ILE A 59 1.01 -19.85 -0.16
N GLY A 60 0.98 -18.68 -0.85
CA GLY A 60 -0.24 -17.90 -1.01
C GLY A 60 -1.32 -18.65 -1.77
N PHE A 61 -0.95 -19.32 -2.85
CA PHE A 61 -1.87 -20.16 -3.60
C PHE A 61 -2.42 -21.31 -2.74
N SER A 62 -1.54 -22.00 -2.01
CA SER A 62 -1.94 -23.09 -1.12
C SER A 62 -2.94 -22.60 -0.05
N LEU A 63 -2.70 -21.41 0.53
CA LEU A 63 -3.64 -20.81 1.48
C LEU A 63 -5.00 -20.50 0.84
N MET A 64 -4.97 -19.95 -0.37
CA MET A 64 -6.21 -19.62 -1.08
C MET A 64 -7.03 -20.86 -1.45
N CYS A 65 -6.36 -21.99 -1.75
CA CYS A 65 -7.03 -23.24 -2.13
C CYS A 65 -7.51 -24.06 -0.94
N PHE A 66 -6.76 -24.09 0.15
CA PHE A 66 -6.99 -25.04 1.25
C PHE A 66 -7.43 -24.41 2.56
N ALA A 67 -7.27 -23.10 2.75
CA ALA A 67 -7.74 -22.44 3.96
C ALA A 67 -9.22 -22.03 3.83
N ARG A 68 -10.04 -22.35 4.83
CA ARG A 68 -11.45 -21.91 4.87
C ARG A 68 -11.61 -20.40 4.96
N ASP A 69 -10.69 -19.74 5.65
CA ASP A 69 -10.65 -18.28 5.82
C ASP A 69 -9.20 -17.79 5.77
N PRO A 70 -8.67 -17.61 4.55
CA PRO A 70 -7.27 -17.20 4.36
C PRO A 70 -6.94 -15.85 5.02
N GLU A 71 -7.89 -14.91 4.99
CA GLU A 71 -7.69 -13.56 5.54
C GLU A 71 -7.50 -13.60 7.05
N GLN A 72 -8.34 -14.33 7.76
CA GLN A 72 -8.24 -14.47 9.21
C GLN A 72 -7.03 -15.30 9.66
N LEU A 73 -6.61 -16.28 8.85
CA LEU A 73 -5.41 -17.06 9.14
C LEU A 73 -4.14 -16.19 9.06
N VAL A 74 -4.14 -15.26 8.13
CA VAL A 74 -3.04 -14.34 7.85
C VAL A 74 -3.06 -13.15 8.82
N ALA A 75 -4.23 -12.60 9.09
CA ALA A 75 -4.45 -11.44 9.94
C ALA A 75 -5.47 -11.76 11.07
N PRO A 76 -5.08 -12.53 12.11
CA PRO A 76 -6.00 -12.97 13.17
C PRO A 76 -6.69 -11.83 13.91
N HIS A 77 -6.08 -10.65 13.92
CA HIS A 77 -6.65 -9.44 14.53
C HIS A 77 -7.91 -8.94 13.83
N LEU A 78 -8.15 -9.34 12.56
CA LEU A 78 -9.38 -8.98 11.86
C LEU A 78 -10.64 -9.65 12.45
N ARG A 79 -10.48 -10.72 13.23
CA ARG A 79 -11.60 -11.41 13.89
C ARG A 79 -12.30 -10.56 14.95
N SER A 80 -11.57 -9.64 15.57
CA SER A 80 -12.11 -8.77 16.61
C SER A 80 -12.85 -7.54 16.09
N ILE A 81 -12.91 -7.36 14.75
CA ILE A 81 -13.48 -6.18 14.13
C ILE A 81 -14.71 -6.57 13.33
N THR A 82 -15.87 -6.24 13.89
CA THR A 82 -17.19 -6.53 13.29
C THR A 82 -17.67 -5.45 12.33
N GLY A 83 -17.04 -4.25 12.40
CA GLY A 83 -17.38 -3.09 11.57
C GLY A 83 -18.38 -2.12 12.22
N GLY A 84 -18.91 -2.46 13.39
CA GLY A 84 -19.80 -1.63 14.20
C GLY A 84 -19.12 -0.81 15.28
N GLU A 85 -17.82 -1.02 15.51
CA GLU A 85 -17.06 -0.33 16.55
C GLU A 85 -17.01 1.19 16.27
N PRO A 86 -17.16 2.07 17.29
CA PRO A 86 -17.08 3.49 17.09
C PRO A 86 -15.66 3.92 16.72
N ILE A 87 -15.55 4.90 15.82
CA ILE A 87 -14.29 5.60 15.59
C ILE A 87 -14.17 6.68 16.67
N THR A 88 -13.04 6.65 17.37
CA THR A 88 -12.73 7.56 18.49
C THR A 88 -11.41 8.33 18.30
N SER A 89 -10.71 8.06 17.20
CA SER A 89 -9.38 8.63 16.93
C SER A 89 -9.40 9.55 15.72
N ASP A 90 -8.89 10.74 15.90
CA ASP A 90 -8.67 11.67 14.79
C ASP A 90 -7.68 11.08 13.77
N THR A 91 -8.08 11.09 12.50
CA THR A 91 -7.31 10.51 11.40
C THR A 91 -7.04 11.57 10.33
N ALA A 92 -5.77 11.76 9.98
CA ALA A 92 -5.40 12.59 8.84
C ALA A 92 -5.61 11.85 7.52
N LEU A 93 -6.32 12.46 6.57
CA LEU A 93 -6.36 12.03 5.17
C LEU A 93 -5.34 12.85 4.38
N LEU A 94 -4.21 12.26 4.03
CA LEU A 94 -3.13 12.92 3.31
C LEU A 94 -3.25 12.65 1.82
N VAL A 95 -3.51 13.67 1.04
CA VAL A 95 -3.56 13.58 -0.41
C VAL A 95 -2.38 14.37 -0.97
N CYS A 96 -1.38 13.66 -1.49
CA CYS A 96 -0.21 14.26 -2.11
C CYS A 96 -0.52 14.57 -3.57
N ILE A 97 -0.45 15.85 -3.95
CA ILE A 97 -0.79 16.35 -5.28
C ILE A 97 0.37 17.08 -5.94
N ARG A 98 0.49 16.95 -7.26
CA ARG A 98 1.51 17.65 -8.04
C ARG A 98 1.07 17.76 -9.50
N ASN A 99 0.62 18.94 -9.91
CA ASN A 99 0.18 19.24 -11.29
C ASN A 99 -0.92 18.28 -11.77
N GLU A 100 -1.87 17.93 -10.88
CA GLU A 100 -2.93 16.95 -11.16
C GLU A 100 -4.19 17.61 -11.71
N ASP A 101 -5.05 16.78 -12.34
CA ASP A 101 -6.40 17.21 -12.76
C ASP A 101 -7.26 17.51 -11.52
N THR A 102 -7.46 18.81 -11.28
CA THR A 102 -8.20 19.32 -10.11
C THR A 102 -9.68 18.96 -10.13
N GLN A 103 -10.30 18.77 -11.30
CA GLN A 103 -11.70 18.36 -11.40
C GLN A 103 -11.87 16.89 -11.00
N ARG A 104 -10.97 16.02 -11.47
CA ARG A 104 -10.95 14.61 -11.08
C ARG A 104 -10.66 14.49 -9.58
N LEU A 105 -9.68 15.22 -9.08
CA LEU A 105 -9.33 15.26 -7.67
C LEU A 105 -10.55 15.64 -6.81
N ARG A 106 -11.22 16.74 -7.14
CA ARG A 106 -12.40 17.21 -6.42
C ARG A 106 -13.53 16.17 -6.42
N ARG A 107 -13.83 15.58 -7.59
CA ARG A 107 -14.88 14.55 -7.71
C ARG A 107 -14.57 13.33 -6.85
N ASN A 108 -13.33 12.84 -6.88
CA ASN A 108 -12.91 11.69 -6.10
C ASN A 108 -12.98 11.96 -4.59
N LEU A 109 -12.49 13.13 -4.16
CA LEU A 109 -12.56 13.55 -2.75
C LEU A 109 -14.00 13.73 -2.29
N ALA A 110 -14.85 14.41 -3.07
CA ALA A 110 -16.25 14.61 -2.71
C ALA A 110 -16.95 13.26 -2.48
N TRP A 111 -16.78 12.29 -3.37
CA TRP A 111 -17.36 10.96 -3.23
C TRP A 111 -16.92 10.24 -1.94
N MET A 112 -15.62 10.28 -1.63
CA MET A 112 -15.09 9.68 -0.40
C MET A 112 -15.65 10.34 0.86
N LEU A 113 -15.68 11.67 0.87
CA LEU A 113 -16.15 12.46 2.01
C LEU A 113 -17.65 12.37 2.21
N GLU A 114 -18.45 12.34 1.13
CA GLU A 114 -19.90 12.11 1.18
C GLU A 114 -20.24 10.78 1.85
N GLY A 115 -19.50 9.72 1.51
CA GLY A 115 -19.70 8.42 2.14
C GLY A 115 -19.33 8.40 3.63
N LEU A 116 -18.29 9.14 4.04
CA LEU A 116 -17.95 9.31 5.46
C LEU A 116 -19.01 10.16 6.19
N ALA A 117 -19.55 11.19 5.52
CA ALA A 117 -20.62 12.02 6.05
C ALA A 117 -21.92 11.23 6.24
N ALA A 118 -22.30 10.42 5.24
CA ALA A 118 -23.47 9.55 5.32
C ALA A 118 -23.37 8.52 6.47
N ALA A 119 -22.15 8.11 6.82
CA ALA A 119 -21.88 7.25 7.97
C ALA A 119 -21.83 7.99 9.31
N GLY A 120 -21.94 9.32 9.33
CA GLY A 120 -21.83 10.14 10.55
C GLY A 120 -20.44 10.22 11.15
N GLU A 121 -19.41 9.80 10.41
CA GLU A 121 -18.04 9.66 10.93
C GLU A 121 -17.06 10.70 10.36
N LEU A 122 -17.52 11.61 9.49
CA LEU A 122 -16.68 12.62 8.83
C LEU A 122 -15.88 13.48 9.81
N ARG A 123 -16.44 13.80 10.96
CA ARG A 123 -15.81 14.61 12.03
C ARG A 123 -14.46 14.04 12.54
N TRP A 124 -14.24 12.75 12.38
CA TRP A 124 -13.02 12.07 12.79
C TRP A 124 -11.90 12.16 11.77
N PHE A 125 -12.17 12.76 10.62
CA PHE A 125 -11.21 12.89 9.53
C PHE A 125 -10.83 14.34 9.30
N HIS A 126 -9.54 14.60 9.09
CA HIS A 126 -9.02 15.90 8.68
C HIS A 126 -8.34 15.74 7.32
N LEU A 127 -8.84 16.40 6.32
CA LEU A 127 -8.26 16.35 4.97
C LEU A 127 -7.07 17.30 4.84
N TYR A 128 -5.95 16.79 4.44
CA TYR A 128 -4.75 17.55 4.10
C TYR A 128 -4.45 17.40 2.61
N LEU A 129 -4.57 18.49 1.89
CA LEU A 129 -4.13 18.59 0.49
C LEU A 129 -2.68 19.10 0.49
N LEU A 130 -1.75 18.16 0.28
CA LEU A 130 -0.32 18.40 0.36
C LEU A 130 0.26 18.60 -1.03
N SER A 131 0.35 19.88 -1.46
CA SER A 131 0.72 20.23 -2.81
C SER A 131 2.22 20.47 -2.99
N ASP A 132 2.76 19.86 -4.05
CA ASP A 132 4.07 20.10 -4.64
C ASP A 132 3.94 20.67 -6.06
N THR A 133 2.78 21.23 -6.39
CA THR A 133 2.45 21.77 -7.71
C THR A 133 3.34 22.98 -8.03
N SER A 134 3.99 22.93 -9.17
CA SER A 134 4.85 24.01 -9.69
C SER A 134 4.06 25.05 -10.49
N GLU A 135 2.98 24.62 -11.15
CA GLU A 135 2.17 25.47 -12.03
C GLU A 135 1.21 26.34 -11.21
N ALA A 136 1.30 27.66 -11.41
CA ALA A 136 0.54 28.63 -10.61
C ALA A 136 -0.98 28.50 -10.83
N ASP A 137 -1.40 28.30 -12.09
CA ASP A 137 -2.82 28.17 -12.44
C ASP A 137 -3.45 26.93 -11.81
N ILE A 138 -2.73 25.80 -11.81
CA ILE A 138 -3.18 24.57 -11.16
C ILE A 138 -3.22 24.77 -9.66
N ALA A 139 -2.22 25.40 -9.04
CA ALA A 139 -2.22 25.69 -7.61
C ALA A 139 -3.39 26.58 -7.18
N GLN A 140 -3.80 27.53 -8.03
CA GLN A 140 -5.00 28.34 -7.79
C GLN A 140 -6.27 27.47 -7.84
N GLN A 141 -6.38 26.55 -8.79
CA GLN A 141 -7.50 25.62 -8.90
C GLN A 141 -7.55 24.64 -7.70
N GLU A 142 -6.39 24.20 -7.19
CA GLU A 142 -6.31 23.39 -5.97
C GLU A 142 -6.86 24.15 -4.76
N THR A 143 -6.53 25.44 -4.62
CA THR A 143 -7.07 26.31 -3.56
C THR A 143 -8.58 26.47 -3.69
N GLN A 144 -9.09 26.65 -4.90
CA GLN A 144 -10.53 26.72 -5.17
C GLN A 144 -11.22 25.39 -4.85
N THR A 145 -10.57 24.26 -5.15
CA THR A 145 -11.06 22.93 -4.82
C THR A 145 -11.18 22.74 -3.31
N ALA A 146 -10.17 23.15 -2.54
CA ALA A 146 -10.22 23.12 -1.09
C ALA A 146 -11.36 23.99 -0.52
N ALA A 147 -11.52 25.20 -1.04
CA ALA A 147 -12.60 26.12 -0.66
C ALA A 147 -13.99 25.54 -0.98
N ALA A 148 -14.15 24.94 -2.18
CA ALA A 148 -15.42 24.32 -2.59
C ALA A 148 -15.81 23.14 -1.69
N LEU A 149 -14.84 22.27 -1.34
CA LEU A 149 -15.07 21.17 -0.40
C LEU A 149 -15.40 21.69 1.01
N SER A 150 -14.71 22.74 1.47
CA SER A 150 -15.02 23.37 2.76
C SER A 150 -16.44 23.95 2.78
N ALA A 151 -16.89 24.56 1.69
CA ALA A 151 -18.25 25.06 1.57
C ALA A 151 -19.30 23.93 1.53
N GLN A 152 -18.99 22.82 0.86
CA GLN A 152 -19.88 21.66 0.73
C GLN A 152 -20.11 20.94 2.06
N PHE A 153 -19.07 20.74 2.86
CA PHE A 153 -19.13 19.94 4.08
C PHE A 153 -19.20 20.78 5.37
N GLY A 154 -18.96 22.09 5.28
CA GLY A 154 -19.06 23.02 6.40
C GLY A 154 -18.17 22.64 7.59
N ALA A 155 -18.69 22.87 8.80
CA ALA A 155 -17.95 22.59 10.04
C ALA A 155 -17.72 21.10 10.31
N ALA A 156 -18.36 20.18 9.57
CA ALA A 156 -18.17 18.74 9.75
C ALA A 156 -16.83 18.23 9.21
N LEU A 157 -16.19 18.99 8.33
CA LEU A 157 -14.91 18.63 7.72
C LEU A 157 -13.84 19.69 7.96
N ARG A 158 -12.73 19.28 8.54
CA ARG A 158 -11.52 20.12 8.64
C ARG A 158 -10.68 19.91 7.40
N ILE A 159 -10.32 20.98 6.67
CA ILE A 159 -9.46 20.92 5.48
C ILE A 159 -8.26 21.82 5.70
N THR A 160 -7.07 21.31 5.38
CA THR A 160 -5.84 22.09 5.33
C THR A 160 -5.22 21.91 3.94
N TYR A 161 -5.12 23.02 3.19
CA TYR A 161 -4.32 23.06 1.97
C TYR A 161 -2.97 23.65 2.28
N ARG A 162 -1.90 22.97 1.85
CA ARG A 162 -0.53 23.47 1.97
C ARG A 162 0.24 23.17 0.70
N ARG A 163 0.83 24.21 0.11
CA ARG A 163 1.77 24.14 -0.99
C ARG A 163 3.18 24.38 -0.48
N ARG A 164 4.14 23.54 -0.89
CA ARG A 164 5.56 23.75 -0.60
C ARG A 164 6.17 24.61 -1.70
N GLU A 165 7.09 25.49 -1.31
CA GLU A 165 7.90 26.26 -2.26
C GLU A 165 8.99 25.40 -2.91
N GLN A 166 9.56 24.46 -2.14
CA GLN A 166 10.60 23.55 -2.59
C GLN A 166 10.15 22.09 -2.38
N SER A 167 10.04 21.35 -3.48
CA SER A 167 9.59 19.94 -3.48
C SER A 167 10.73 18.96 -3.19
N THR A 168 11.56 19.24 -2.17
CA THR A 168 12.67 18.35 -1.80
C THR A 168 12.17 17.03 -1.26
N GLY A 169 12.78 15.92 -1.71
CA GLY A 169 12.44 14.56 -1.28
C GLY A 169 11.13 14.04 -1.86
N PHE A 170 10.56 14.68 -2.88
CA PHE A 170 9.34 14.25 -3.57
C PHE A 170 8.19 13.96 -2.59
N LYS A 171 7.37 12.93 -2.85
CA LYS A 171 6.27 12.51 -1.99
C LYS A 171 6.70 12.18 -0.55
N ALA A 172 7.86 11.54 -0.38
CA ALA A 172 8.38 11.22 0.95
C ALA A 172 8.73 12.49 1.76
N GLY A 173 9.33 13.48 1.11
CA GLY A 173 9.60 14.79 1.70
C GLY A 173 8.31 15.57 2.01
N ASN A 174 7.29 15.41 1.18
CA ASN A 174 5.96 16.02 1.39
C ASN A 174 5.27 15.46 2.65
N ILE A 175 5.32 14.14 2.83
CA ILE A 175 4.80 13.47 4.02
C ILE A 175 5.64 13.80 5.26
N ARG A 176 6.98 13.89 5.13
CA ARG A 176 7.84 14.31 6.25
C ARG A 176 7.46 15.70 6.75
N ASP A 177 7.30 16.68 5.86
CA ASP A 177 6.89 18.04 6.21
C ASP A 177 5.52 18.06 6.93
N PHE A 178 4.58 17.20 6.50
CA PHE A 178 3.33 17.00 7.24
C PHE A 178 3.58 16.46 8.65
N CYS A 179 4.41 15.43 8.80
CA CYS A 179 4.69 14.84 10.11
C CYS A 179 5.33 15.85 11.06
N GLU A 180 6.26 16.68 10.57
CA GLU A 180 6.94 17.71 11.35
C GLU A 180 5.98 18.83 11.81
N ARG A 181 4.95 19.17 11.00
CA ARG A 181 4.01 20.27 11.32
C ARG A 181 2.78 19.83 12.10
N TRP A 182 2.27 18.65 11.80
CA TRP A 182 0.94 18.21 12.30
C TRP A 182 0.90 16.75 12.76
N GLY A 183 2.02 16.03 12.71
CA GLY A 183 2.05 14.61 13.04
C GLY A 183 1.53 14.29 14.43
N ASP A 184 1.83 15.13 15.40
CA ASP A 184 1.41 14.97 16.81
C ASP A 184 -0.10 15.18 17.02
N ARG A 185 -0.80 15.74 16.05
CA ARG A 185 -2.24 16.02 16.18
C ARG A 185 -3.12 14.83 15.82
N HIS A 186 -2.56 13.83 15.15
CA HIS A 186 -3.30 12.70 14.60
C HIS A 186 -2.66 11.37 14.98
N PRO A 187 -3.36 10.51 15.74
CA PRO A 187 -2.89 9.16 16.02
C PRO A 187 -2.70 8.31 14.76
N PHE A 188 -3.48 8.59 13.72
CA PHE A 188 -3.46 7.84 12.46
C PHE A 188 -3.43 8.76 11.25
N ALA A 189 -2.82 8.26 10.16
CA ALA A 189 -2.85 8.89 8.85
C ALA A 189 -3.15 7.87 7.76
N ILE A 190 -4.03 8.23 6.83
CA ILE A 190 -4.27 7.51 5.58
C ILE A 190 -3.63 8.30 4.46
N VAL A 191 -2.66 7.71 3.76
CA VAL A 191 -1.95 8.36 2.66
C VAL A 191 -2.54 7.89 1.34
N LEU A 192 -3.00 8.85 0.53
CA LEU A 192 -3.59 8.62 -0.78
C LEU A 192 -2.78 9.32 -1.88
N ASP A 193 -2.78 8.73 -3.06
CA ASP A 193 -2.35 9.40 -4.27
C ASP A 193 -3.50 10.26 -4.82
N ALA A 194 -3.18 11.28 -5.59
CA ALA A 194 -4.15 12.21 -6.15
C ALA A 194 -5.22 11.54 -7.05
N ASP A 195 -4.85 10.45 -7.70
CA ASP A 195 -5.70 9.66 -8.58
C ASP A 195 -6.38 8.47 -7.90
N SER A 196 -6.03 8.21 -6.64
CA SER A 196 -6.53 7.09 -5.86
C SER A 196 -7.88 7.39 -5.22
N VAL A 197 -8.73 6.37 -5.19
CA VAL A 197 -10.02 6.42 -4.52
C VAL A 197 -10.10 5.27 -3.52
N MET A 198 -10.40 5.59 -2.27
CA MET A 198 -10.63 4.59 -1.23
C MET A 198 -12.09 4.61 -0.80
N SER A 199 -12.74 3.44 -0.73
CA SER A 199 -14.14 3.44 -0.29
C SER A 199 -14.25 3.91 1.18
N PRO A 200 -15.34 4.62 1.53
CA PRO A 200 -15.59 5.06 2.91
C PRO A 200 -15.54 3.90 3.91
N GLU A 201 -16.06 2.72 3.52
CA GLU A 201 -16.02 1.51 4.34
C GLU A 201 -14.59 1.04 4.59
N ALA A 202 -13.72 1.11 3.57
CA ALA A 202 -12.32 0.74 3.70
C ALA A 202 -11.58 1.70 4.64
N MET A 203 -11.79 3.01 4.52
CA MET A 203 -11.21 4.02 5.41
C MET A 203 -11.62 3.78 6.86
N ARG A 204 -12.91 3.59 7.11
CA ARG A 204 -13.48 3.30 8.42
C ARG A 204 -12.90 2.01 9.01
N ARG A 205 -12.84 0.95 8.19
CA ARG A 205 -12.27 -0.35 8.61
C ARG A 205 -10.80 -0.25 8.98
N LEU A 206 -10.00 0.52 8.22
CA LEU A 206 -8.58 0.74 8.53
C LEU A 206 -8.40 1.41 9.90
N VAL A 207 -9.17 2.47 10.17
CA VAL A 207 -9.10 3.18 11.45
C VAL A 207 -9.48 2.24 12.61
N ARG A 208 -10.57 1.48 12.49
CA ARG A 208 -11.00 0.50 13.50
C ARG A 208 -9.93 -0.57 13.78
N ILE A 209 -9.30 -1.08 12.72
CA ILE A 209 -8.19 -2.04 12.86
C ILE A 209 -7.03 -1.43 13.64
N MET A 210 -6.63 -0.21 13.29
CA MET A 210 -5.53 0.47 13.96
C MET A 210 -5.86 0.79 15.43
N GLN A 211 -7.09 1.20 15.73
CA GLN A 211 -7.56 1.43 17.10
C GLN A 211 -7.52 0.13 17.94
N ALA A 212 -8.02 -0.96 17.38
CA ALA A 212 -8.07 -2.26 18.07
C ALA A 212 -6.70 -2.92 18.22
N CYS A 213 -5.73 -2.54 17.40
CA CYS A 213 -4.43 -3.19 17.31
C CYS A 213 -3.26 -2.19 17.44
N PRO A 214 -2.97 -1.61 18.63
CA PRO A 214 -1.95 -0.57 18.80
C PRO A 214 -0.52 -1.00 18.41
N ARG A 215 -0.29 -2.29 18.22
CA ARG A 215 1.00 -2.84 17.80
C ARG A 215 1.21 -2.83 16.28
N ILE A 216 0.19 -2.45 15.50
CA ILE A 216 0.30 -2.28 14.06
C ILE A 216 0.81 -0.87 13.80
N GLY A 217 2.03 -0.74 13.26
CA GLY A 217 2.58 0.56 12.87
C GLY A 217 2.09 1.02 11.50
N ILE A 218 1.91 0.08 10.57
CA ILE A 218 1.49 0.37 9.18
C ILE A 218 0.53 -0.72 8.72
N LEU A 219 -0.58 -0.30 8.13
CA LEU A 219 -1.60 -1.17 7.55
C LEU A 219 -1.79 -0.80 6.08
N GLN A 220 -1.66 -1.79 5.19
CA GLN A 220 -1.81 -1.60 3.76
C GLN A 220 -3.05 -2.33 3.24
N THR A 221 -3.81 -1.66 2.38
CA THR A 221 -4.93 -2.27 1.64
C THR A 221 -4.46 -2.92 0.35
N LEU A 222 -5.30 -3.79 -0.20
CA LEU A 222 -5.14 -4.25 -1.57
C LEU A 222 -5.61 -3.14 -2.53
N VAL A 223 -4.72 -2.70 -3.41
CA VAL A 223 -5.06 -1.76 -4.47
C VAL A 223 -5.61 -2.52 -5.67
N THR A 224 -6.73 -2.09 -6.19
CA THR A 224 -7.34 -2.65 -7.40
C THR A 224 -7.48 -1.55 -8.45
N GLY A 225 -7.12 -1.86 -9.69
CA GLY A 225 -7.33 -0.91 -10.79
C GLY A 225 -8.82 -0.69 -11.05
N LEU A 226 -9.18 0.53 -11.40
CA LEU A 226 -10.53 0.88 -11.85
C LEU A 226 -10.86 0.13 -13.17
N PRO A 227 -12.15 -0.17 -13.43
CA PRO A 227 -12.56 -0.78 -14.68
C PRO A 227 -12.01 -0.01 -15.89
N SER A 228 -11.44 -0.73 -16.84
CA SER A 228 -10.84 -0.13 -18.06
C SER A 228 -11.27 -0.89 -19.29
N ALA A 229 -11.52 -0.16 -20.38
CA ALA A 229 -11.78 -0.72 -21.70
C ALA A 229 -10.48 -1.19 -22.40
N SER A 230 -9.32 -0.70 -21.96
CA SER A 230 -8.02 -1.06 -22.53
C SER A 230 -7.67 -2.52 -22.23
N PRO A 231 -7.39 -3.37 -23.25
CA PRO A 231 -6.95 -4.75 -23.05
C PRO A 231 -5.66 -4.84 -22.23
N PHE A 232 -4.71 -3.94 -22.46
CA PHE A 232 -3.46 -3.88 -21.69
C PHE A 232 -3.72 -3.62 -20.21
N ALA A 233 -4.55 -2.64 -19.87
CA ALA A 233 -4.89 -2.35 -18.49
C ALA A 233 -5.59 -3.53 -17.81
N ARG A 234 -6.47 -4.24 -18.53
CA ARG A 234 -7.17 -5.43 -18.00
C ARG A 234 -6.21 -6.58 -17.68
N ILE A 235 -5.26 -6.88 -18.58
CA ILE A 235 -4.24 -7.92 -18.37
C ILE A 235 -3.33 -7.53 -17.18
N PHE A 236 -2.89 -6.27 -17.14
CA PHE A 236 -2.06 -5.77 -16.05
C PHE A 236 -2.76 -5.83 -14.70
N GLN A 237 -4.03 -5.42 -14.65
CA GLN A 237 -4.87 -5.50 -13.44
C GLN A 237 -5.09 -6.94 -12.98
N PHE A 238 -5.25 -7.89 -13.91
CA PHE A 238 -5.35 -9.32 -13.57
C PHE A 238 -4.08 -9.80 -12.86
N GLY A 239 -2.90 -9.51 -13.43
CA GLY A 239 -1.62 -9.85 -12.81
C GLY A 239 -1.42 -9.20 -11.43
N MET A 240 -1.78 -7.92 -11.30
CA MET A 240 -1.74 -7.23 -10.01
C MET A 240 -2.66 -7.86 -8.96
N ARG A 241 -3.91 -8.17 -9.32
CA ARG A 241 -4.87 -8.81 -8.40
C ARG A 241 -4.37 -10.16 -7.90
N LEU A 242 -3.81 -10.97 -8.80
CA LEU A 242 -3.26 -12.28 -8.44
C LEU A 242 -2.04 -12.13 -7.52
N GLY A 243 -1.10 -11.27 -7.88
CA GLY A 243 0.10 -10.99 -7.08
C GLY A 243 -0.22 -10.41 -5.71
N MET A 244 -1.13 -9.44 -5.64
CA MET A 244 -1.51 -8.81 -4.37
C MET A 244 -2.29 -9.73 -3.44
N ARG A 245 -3.05 -10.71 -3.93
CA ARG A 245 -3.74 -11.69 -3.07
C ARG A 245 -2.79 -12.72 -2.49
N SER A 246 -1.83 -13.19 -3.29
CA SER A 246 -0.88 -14.23 -2.85
C SER A 246 0.26 -13.68 -1.99
N TYR A 247 0.80 -12.51 -2.32
CA TYR A 247 2.02 -11.97 -1.73
C TYR A 247 1.88 -11.47 -0.26
N PRO A 248 0.86 -10.67 0.12
CA PRO A 248 0.72 -10.20 1.51
C PRO A 248 0.41 -11.33 2.49
N GLY A 249 -0.39 -12.32 2.08
CA GLY A 249 -0.72 -13.47 2.89
C GLY A 249 0.52 -14.23 3.36
N CYS A 250 1.45 -14.46 2.46
CA CYS A 250 2.71 -15.13 2.78
C CYS A 250 3.65 -14.32 3.66
N ARG A 251 3.74 -13.02 3.45
CA ARG A 251 4.62 -12.15 4.25
C ARG A 251 4.23 -12.13 5.72
N GLN A 252 2.94 -12.14 6.04
CA GLN A 252 2.45 -12.21 7.42
C GLN A 252 2.68 -13.58 8.06
N LEU A 253 2.57 -14.66 7.28
CA LEU A 253 2.88 -16.03 7.76
C LEU A 253 4.36 -16.28 7.95
N ALA A 254 5.22 -15.75 7.12
CA ALA A 254 6.67 -15.86 7.24
C ALA A 254 7.27 -15.11 8.44
N GLY A 255 6.49 -14.31 9.11
CA GLY A 255 6.85 -13.62 10.36
C GLY A 255 6.55 -12.14 10.31
N ARG A 256 6.29 -11.55 11.48
CA ARG A 256 5.96 -10.14 11.66
C ARG A 256 6.69 -9.26 10.65
N LEU A 257 6.10 -9.07 9.50
CA LEU A 257 6.42 -7.92 8.70
C LEU A 257 5.59 -6.78 9.27
N ARG A 258 6.29 -5.76 9.72
CA ARG A 258 5.71 -4.43 9.78
C ARG A 258 5.00 -4.27 8.46
N ALA A 259 3.69 -4.09 8.49
CA ALA A 259 2.94 -3.78 7.30
C ALA A 259 3.61 -2.56 6.70
N VAL A 260 4.30 -2.76 5.59
CA VAL A 260 5.04 -1.70 4.94
C VAL A 260 4.17 -1.18 3.83
N LEU A 261 3.81 0.09 3.98
CA LEU A 261 3.59 1.09 2.96
C LEU A 261 3.18 0.59 1.57
N GLY A 262 1.95 0.83 1.25
CA GLY A 262 1.60 1.18 -0.09
C GLY A 262 1.33 2.66 -0.16
N ALA A 263 2.04 3.36 -0.97
CA ALA A 263 1.60 4.60 -1.54
C ALA A 263 0.67 4.28 -2.70
#